data_6bf0d4dc6bd5d3fd652f7bd8757041ad
#
_entry.id   6bf0d4dc6bd5d3fd652f7bd8757041ad
#
_cell.length_a   1.000
_cell.length_b   1.000
_cell.length_c   1.000
_cell.angle_alpha   90.00
_cell.angle_beta   90.00
_cell.angle_gamma   90.00
#
_symmetry.space_group_name_H-M   'P 1'
#
loop_
_entity.id
_entity.type
_entity.pdbx_description
1 polymer ?
#
loop_
_entity_poly.entity_id
_entity_poly.type
_entity_poly.pdbx_seq_one_letter_code
_entity_poly.pdbx_strand_id
1 'polypeptide(L)'
;YMSSLENSWVKGVSMSGFVHAGIKTTSTTRSTIEDCYAIDPSGLCTGGTYYNFENYHRSQLILLKNCYARNGRHHYISNGCASTSGIVVLNFRSELSLAQAEGHRLWSQGILFDNWAELGTIKSNAGKIGMYLRDNMGSGHGWGGTNSVFWNCDVQDGAIYLDKVPTGQNYAIGCTAKTIRRYRNNMSEYTNGYIEGQNRKGLQPASLYEAQRAARGISTGIMPEAGREDIPHIVVETNRVRVKS
;
A
#
# COMPACT_ATOMS: atom_id res chain seq x y z
N TYR A 1 10.63 -1.50 -14.04
CA TYR A 1 11.49 -2.05 -12.99
C TYR A 1 12.50 -1.02 -12.52
N MET A 2 12.60 -0.87 -11.21
CA MET A 2 13.68 -0.17 -10.50
C MET A 2 14.53 -1.24 -9.81
N SER A 3 15.71 -1.52 -10.33
CA SER A 3 16.55 -2.61 -9.84
C SER A 3 17.96 -2.11 -9.53
N SER A 4 18.43 -2.38 -8.31
CA SER A 4 19.78 -2.01 -7.87
C SER A 4 20.06 -0.50 -7.97
N LEU A 5 19.06 0.30 -7.59
CA LEU A 5 19.12 1.76 -7.64
C LEU A 5 19.24 2.35 -6.24
N GLU A 6 19.85 3.50 -6.15
CA GLU A 6 19.94 4.30 -4.96
C GLU A 6 19.70 5.78 -5.28
N ASN A 7 19.05 6.50 -4.35
CA ASN A 7 18.77 7.94 -4.48
C ASN A 7 18.11 8.30 -5.82
N SER A 8 17.19 7.45 -6.27
CA SER A 8 16.54 7.54 -7.57
C SER A 8 15.07 7.93 -7.45
N TRP A 9 14.46 8.32 -8.55
CA TRP A 9 13.04 8.64 -8.56
C TRP A 9 12.35 8.26 -9.88
N VAL A 10 11.04 8.02 -9.77
CA VAL A 10 10.11 7.88 -10.89
C VAL A 10 8.94 8.82 -10.60
N LYS A 11 8.60 9.69 -11.55
CA LYS A 11 7.54 10.68 -11.36
C LYS A 11 6.67 10.84 -12.60
N GLY A 12 5.34 10.98 -12.38
CA GLY A 12 4.38 11.32 -13.43
C GLY A 12 4.20 10.24 -14.50
N VAL A 13 4.36 8.95 -14.12
CA VAL A 13 4.26 7.84 -15.07
C VAL A 13 2.90 7.15 -14.94
N SER A 14 2.22 6.98 -16.06
CA SER A 14 0.98 6.18 -16.16
C SER A 14 1.25 4.84 -16.83
N MET A 15 0.80 3.77 -16.21
CA MET A 15 1.00 2.40 -16.69
C MET A 15 -0.33 1.66 -16.74
N SER A 16 -0.58 0.98 -17.85
CA SER A 16 -1.73 0.10 -18.02
C SER A 16 -1.35 -1.15 -18.79
N GLY A 17 -2.17 -2.20 -18.69
CA GLY A 17 -1.95 -3.45 -19.42
C GLY A 17 -0.71 -4.24 -18.99
N PHE A 18 -0.11 -3.96 -17.86
CA PHE A 18 1.00 -4.74 -17.31
C PHE A 18 0.53 -6.10 -16.78
N VAL A 19 1.37 -7.12 -16.91
CA VAL A 19 1.03 -8.48 -16.46
C VAL A 19 1.47 -8.72 -15.02
N HIS A 20 2.72 -8.43 -14.69
CA HIS A 20 3.28 -8.71 -13.36
C HIS A 20 3.02 -7.57 -12.38
N ALA A 21 3.66 -6.44 -12.60
CA ALA A 21 3.53 -5.25 -11.77
C ALA A 21 3.66 -3.98 -12.62
N GLY A 22 2.94 -2.93 -12.24
CA GLY A 22 3.08 -1.59 -12.81
C GLY A 22 4.47 -1.02 -12.48
N ILE A 23 4.76 -0.82 -11.21
CA ILE A 23 6.12 -0.50 -10.73
C ILE A 23 6.56 -1.56 -9.72
N LYS A 24 7.76 -2.07 -9.94
CA LYS A 24 8.42 -3.00 -9.01
C LYS A 24 9.81 -2.49 -8.67
N THR A 25 10.13 -2.44 -7.38
CA THR A 25 11.48 -2.17 -6.88
C THR A 25 12.14 -3.45 -6.41
N THR A 26 13.43 -3.59 -6.62
CA THR A 26 14.25 -4.66 -6.03
C THR A 26 15.66 -4.17 -5.78
N SER A 27 16.26 -4.50 -4.66
CA SER A 27 17.59 -4.00 -4.27
C SER A 27 17.73 -2.47 -4.46
N THR A 28 16.63 -1.74 -4.23
CA THR A 28 16.52 -0.30 -4.46
C THR A 28 16.36 0.40 -3.11
N THR A 29 17.09 1.46 -2.88
CA THR A 29 17.07 2.17 -1.60
C THR A 29 17.00 3.68 -1.77
N ARG A 30 16.44 4.38 -0.76
CA ARG A 30 16.32 5.86 -0.72
C ARG A 30 15.75 6.46 -2.01
N SER A 31 14.67 5.86 -2.51
CA SER A 31 14.09 6.25 -3.79
C SER A 31 12.63 6.63 -3.66
N THR A 32 12.16 7.47 -4.58
CA THR A 32 10.80 8.00 -4.56
C THR A 32 10.05 7.63 -5.84
N ILE A 33 8.79 7.19 -5.65
CA ILE A 33 7.81 6.99 -6.72
C ILE A 33 6.70 8.00 -6.45
N GLU A 34 6.55 8.99 -7.31
CA GLU A 34 5.65 10.13 -7.08
C GLU A 34 4.74 10.37 -8.26
N ASP A 35 3.46 10.69 -8.00
CA ASP A 35 2.46 11.05 -9.00
C ASP A 35 2.34 9.98 -10.11
N CYS A 36 2.43 8.69 -9.74
CA CYS A 36 2.39 7.57 -10.67
C CYS A 36 1.06 6.83 -10.61
N TYR A 37 0.59 6.38 -11.78
CA TYR A 37 -0.69 5.70 -11.95
C TYR A 37 -0.46 4.31 -12.51
N ALA A 38 -0.95 3.26 -11.83
CA ALA A 38 -0.90 1.89 -12.30
C ALA A 38 -2.32 1.31 -12.34
N ILE A 39 -2.84 1.10 -13.54
CA ILE A 39 -4.24 0.76 -13.76
C ILE A 39 -4.42 -0.40 -14.72
N ASP A 40 -5.51 -1.11 -14.55
CA ASP A 40 -6.02 -2.11 -15.48
C ASP A 40 -4.94 -3.08 -15.97
N PRO A 41 -4.39 -3.92 -15.07
CA PRO A 41 -3.48 -4.99 -15.47
C PRO A 41 -4.11 -5.92 -16.51
N SER A 42 -3.30 -6.62 -17.28
CA SER A 42 -3.73 -7.58 -18.29
C SER A 42 -3.23 -9.00 -18.01
N GLY A 43 -3.78 -10.00 -18.70
CA GLY A 43 -3.39 -11.40 -18.54
C GLY A 43 -4.16 -12.14 -17.45
N LEU A 44 -3.56 -13.17 -16.87
CA LEU A 44 -4.20 -13.97 -15.82
C LEU A 44 -4.00 -13.34 -14.45
N CYS A 45 -5.11 -13.12 -13.74
CA CYS A 45 -5.09 -12.70 -12.36
C CYS A 45 -4.84 -13.90 -11.44
N THR A 46 -3.57 -14.20 -11.17
CA THR A 46 -3.13 -15.35 -10.37
C THR A 46 -1.99 -14.97 -9.42
N GLY A 47 -1.44 -15.94 -8.71
CA GLY A 47 -0.29 -15.74 -7.83
C GLY A 47 0.92 -15.18 -8.60
N GLY A 48 1.55 -14.13 -8.08
CA GLY A 48 2.72 -13.51 -8.71
C GLY A 48 2.43 -12.48 -9.79
N THR A 49 1.16 -12.16 -10.07
CA THR A 49 0.76 -11.22 -11.11
C THR A 49 -0.29 -10.22 -10.63
N TYR A 50 -0.60 -9.21 -11.45
CA TYR A 50 -1.64 -8.21 -11.20
C TYR A 50 -1.36 -7.30 -10.01
N TYR A 51 -0.10 -6.95 -9.78
CA TYR A 51 0.30 -6.00 -8.75
C TYR A 51 0.43 -4.59 -9.33
N ASN A 52 -0.19 -3.59 -8.73
CA ASN A 52 0.00 -2.22 -9.21
C ASN A 52 1.38 -1.70 -8.78
N PHE A 53 1.72 -1.80 -7.49
CA PHE A 53 3.01 -1.40 -6.95
C PHE A 53 3.59 -2.52 -6.07
N GLU A 54 4.84 -2.86 -6.29
CA GLU A 54 5.53 -3.92 -5.56
C GLU A 54 6.90 -3.46 -5.06
N ASN A 55 7.11 -3.53 -3.74
CA ASN A 55 8.44 -3.48 -3.17
C ASN A 55 8.92 -4.91 -2.90
N TYR A 56 9.96 -5.31 -3.64
CA TYR A 56 10.50 -6.66 -3.61
C TYR A 56 11.86 -6.68 -2.88
N HIS A 57 12.50 -7.84 -2.81
CA HIS A 57 13.72 -8.10 -2.04
C HIS A 57 14.69 -6.92 -1.93
N ARG A 58 15.13 -6.62 -0.71
CA ARG A 58 16.10 -5.57 -0.38
C ARG A 58 15.67 -4.16 -0.82
N SER A 59 14.37 -3.93 -0.99
CA SER A 59 13.86 -2.57 -1.18
C SER A 59 13.72 -1.88 0.17
N GLN A 60 14.41 -0.76 0.38
CA GLN A 60 14.45 -0.07 1.65
C GLN A 60 14.31 1.44 1.47
N LEU A 61 13.67 2.09 2.46
CA LEU A 61 13.53 3.55 2.48
C LEU A 61 12.93 4.09 1.15
N ILE A 62 11.83 3.47 0.72
CA ILE A 62 11.10 3.86 -0.49
C ILE A 62 9.90 4.70 -0.09
N LEU A 63 9.71 5.82 -0.76
CA LEU A 63 8.53 6.66 -0.66
C LEU A 63 7.66 6.48 -1.92
N LEU A 64 6.43 5.98 -1.74
CA LEU A 64 5.37 6.07 -2.74
C LEU A 64 4.47 7.24 -2.33
N LYS A 65 4.37 8.27 -3.16
CA LYS A 65 3.64 9.49 -2.82
C LYS A 65 2.67 9.88 -3.92
N ASN A 66 1.42 10.21 -3.55
CA ASN A 66 0.38 10.65 -4.47
C ASN A 66 0.15 9.66 -5.63
N CYS A 67 0.29 8.37 -5.38
CA CYS A 67 0.10 7.35 -6.41
C CYS A 67 -1.34 6.87 -6.44
N TYR A 68 -1.74 6.34 -7.60
CA TYR A 68 -3.08 5.79 -7.81
C TYR A 68 -3.02 4.40 -8.41
N ALA A 69 -3.89 3.52 -7.92
CA ALA A 69 -4.01 2.14 -8.40
C ALA A 69 -5.45 1.77 -8.68
N ARG A 70 -5.69 1.04 -9.78
CA ARG A 70 -7.02 0.54 -10.11
C ARG A 70 -6.95 -0.88 -10.64
N ASN A 71 -7.98 -1.66 -10.27
CA ASN A 71 -8.30 -2.97 -10.85
C ASN A 71 -7.18 -4.03 -10.71
N GLY A 72 -6.27 -3.83 -9.76
CA GLY A 72 -5.22 -4.80 -9.47
C GLY A 72 -5.64 -5.88 -8.48
N ARG A 73 -4.91 -6.98 -8.47
CA ARG A 73 -5.08 -8.01 -7.44
C ARG A 73 -4.63 -7.47 -6.09
N HIS A 74 -3.46 -6.86 -6.05
CA HIS A 74 -2.98 -6.11 -4.91
C HIS A 74 -2.49 -4.74 -5.39
N HIS A 75 -3.08 -3.68 -4.90
CA HIS A 75 -2.69 -2.31 -5.28
C HIS A 75 -1.29 -1.96 -4.80
N TYR A 76 -0.90 -2.49 -3.65
CA TYR A 76 0.45 -2.42 -3.11
C TYR A 76 0.81 -3.73 -2.41
N ILE A 77 2.02 -4.19 -2.59
CA ILE A 77 2.58 -5.26 -1.80
C ILE A 77 4.04 -5.02 -1.40
N SER A 78 4.35 -5.42 -0.19
CA SER A 78 5.72 -5.65 0.26
C SER A 78 5.99 -7.16 0.19
N ASN A 79 6.80 -7.59 -0.78
CA ASN A 79 6.97 -9.00 -1.14
C ASN A 79 8.46 -9.45 -1.06
N GLY A 80 9.20 -8.87 -0.16
CA GLY A 80 10.66 -8.98 -0.19
C GLY A 80 11.33 -9.55 1.05
N CYS A 81 10.62 -10.26 1.91
CA CYS A 81 11.13 -10.73 3.18
C CYS A 81 11.51 -9.58 4.14
N ALA A 82 12.14 -9.90 5.27
CA ALA A 82 12.58 -8.94 6.27
C ALA A 82 13.57 -7.88 5.74
N SER A 83 14.11 -8.10 4.56
CA SER A 83 14.97 -7.12 3.88
C SER A 83 14.22 -5.97 3.20
N THR A 84 12.89 -6.01 3.19
CA THR A 84 12.06 -4.89 2.73
C THR A 84 11.60 -4.10 3.96
N SER A 85 12.05 -2.86 4.07
CA SER A 85 11.82 -2.07 5.30
C SER A 85 11.82 -0.57 5.06
N GLY A 86 11.17 0.17 5.99
CA GLY A 86 11.15 1.63 5.95
C GLY A 86 10.41 2.19 4.75
N ILE A 87 9.32 1.56 4.35
CA ILE A 87 8.52 1.98 3.20
C ILE A 87 7.42 2.93 3.68
N VAL A 88 7.24 4.02 2.96
CA VAL A 88 6.12 4.95 3.18
C VAL A 88 5.23 4.98 1.95
N VAL A 89 3.95 4.75 2.16
CA VAL A 89 2.89 4.90 1.15
C VAL A 89 2.03 6.07 1.56
N LEU A 90 2.28 7.22 0.96
CA LEU A 90 1.71 8.52 1.35
C LEU A 90 0.68 9.00 0.35
N ASN A 91 -0.51 9.40 0.83
CA ASN A 91 -1.61 9.92 0.00
C ASN A 91 -1.94 9.02 -1.19
N PHE A 92 -2.00 7.74 -0.96
CA PHE A 92 -2.30 6.77 -2.00
C PHE A 92 -3.82 6.67 -2.22
N ARG A 93 -4.22 6.56 -3.47
CA ARG A 93 -5.62 6.35 -3.87
C ARG A 93 -5.76 5.02 -4.58
N SER A 94 -6.82 4.29 -4.27
CA SER A 94 -7.08 2.99 -4.89
C SER A 94 -8.56 2.74 -5.12
N GLU A 95 -8.87 1.94 -6.13
CA GLU A 95 -10.23 1.47 -6.38
C GLU A 95 -10.25 0.10 -7.06
N LEU A 96 -11.36 -0.62 -6.91
CA LEU A 96 -11.58 -1.94 -7.49
C LEU A 96 -10.48 -2.96 -7.15
N SER A 97 -10.02 -2.96 -5.90
CA SER A 97 -9.04 -3.96 -5.45
C SER A 97 -9.65 -5.36 -5.37
N LEU A 98 -8.95 -6.35 -5.90
CA LEU A 98 -9.38 -7.75 -5.85
C LEU A 98 -8.91 -8.44 -4.57
N ALA A 99 -7.83 -7.95 -3.95
CA ALA A 99 -7.31 -8.42 -2.67
C ALA A 99 -6.61 -7.27 -1.93
N GLN A 100 -6.17 -7.51 -0.71
CA GLN A 100 -5.60 -6.49 0.17
C GLN A 100 -4.30 -5.90 -0.37
N ALA A 101 -4.11 -4.60 -0.20
CA ALA A 101 -2.78 -3.99 -0.19
C ALA A 101 -2.11 -4.33 1.16
N GLU A 102 -0.91 -4.90 1.15
CA GLU A 102 -0.44 -5.59 2.34
C GLU A 102 1.08 -5.76 2.45
N GLY A 103 1.53 -6.05 3.67
CA GLY A 103 2.74 -6.82 3.88
C GLY A 103 2.48 -8.25 3.41
N HIS A 104 3.08 -8.65 2.30
CA HIS A 104 2.68 -9.88 1.62
C HIS A 104 3.46 -11.11 2.12
N ARG A 105 4.77 -11.00 2.23
CA ARG A 105 5.67 -12.00 2.83
C ARG A 105 7.10 -11.45 2.90
N LEU A 106 7.95 -11.95 3.74
CA LEU A 106 7.84 -12.46 5.10
C LEU A 106 8.43 -11.40 6.00
N TRP A 107 7.75 -11.01 7.07
CA TRP A 107 8.35 -10.12 8.07
C TRP A 107 8.84 -8.78 7.52
N SER A 108 8.19 -8.20 6.51
CA SER A 108 8.48 -6.82 6.10
C SER A 108 8.35 -5.87 7.29
N GLN A 109 9.21 -4.86 7.41
CA GLN A 109 9.30 -4.07 8.64
C GLN A 109 9.10 -2.59 8.40
N GLY A 110 8.40 -1.94 9.35
CA GLY A 110 8.32 -0.49 9.39
C GLY A 110 7.69 0.11 8.13
N ILE A 111 6.54 -0.43 7.71
CA ILE A 111 5.77 0.11 6.60
C ILE A 111 4.75 1.09 7.16
N LEU A 112 4.71 2.28 6.63
CA LEU A 112 3.72 3.29 6.95
C LEU A 112 2.77 3.48 5.76
N PHE A 113 1.49 3.20 5.95
CA PHE A 113 0.42 3.69 5.09
C PHE A 113 -0.13 4.96 5.72
N ASP A 114 0.10 6.09 5.06
CA ASP A 114 -0.25 7.41 5.55
C ASP A 114 -1.25 8.06 4.60
N ASN A 115 -2.48 8.24 5.04
CA ASN A 115 -3.58 8.75 4.22
C ASN A 115 -3.86 7.90 2.97
N TRP A 116 -3.91 6.59 3.11
CA TRP A 116 -4.45 5.72 2.06
C TRP A 116 -5.96 5.92 1.96
N ALA A 117 -6.50 6.08 0.76
CA ALA A 117 -7.93 6.10 0.54
C ALA A 117 -8.36 5.09 -0.53
N GLU A 118 -9.26 4.19 -0.16
CA GLU A 118 -9.97 3.34 -1.10
C GLU A 118 -11.18 4.11 -1.64
N LEU A 119 -11.30 4.18 -2.95
CA LEU A 119 -12.36 4.89 -3.65
C LEU A 119 -13.30 3.89 -4.33
N GLY A 120 -14.50 4.34 -4.67
CA GLY A 120 -15.45 3.52 -5.44
C GLY A 120 -16.21 2.49 -4.63
N THR A 121 -16.90 1.60 -5.33
CA THR A 121 -17.75 0.57 -4.72
C THR A 121 -16.93 -0.60 -4.24
N ILE A 122 -17.10 -0.95 -2.99
CA ILE A 122 -16.36 -2.03 -2.32
C ILE A 122 -17.34 -3.13 -1.94
N LYS A 123 -16.92 -4.39 -2.11
CA LYS A 123 -17.64 -5.49 -1.48
C LYS A 123 -17.55 -5.33 0.03
N SER A 124 -18.68 -5.17 0.68
CA SER A 124 -18.78 -5.01 2.13
C SER A 124 -17.98 -6.10 2.85
N ASN A 125 -17.21 -5.72 3.88
CA ASN A 125 -16.32 -6.57 4.67
C ASN A 125 -15.12 -7.17 3.94
N ALA A 126 -14.89 -6.87 2.67
CA ALA A 126 -13.64 -7.26 2.02
C ALA A 126 -12.45 -6.53 2.65
N GLY A 127 -11.37 -7.22 2.91
CA GLY A 127 -10.13 -6.61 3.35
C GLY A 127 -9.54 -5.73 2.25
N LYS A 128 -9.10 -4.53 2.61
CA LYS A 128 -8.54 -3.57 1.66
C LYS A 128 -7.07 -3.31 1.89
N ILE A 129 -6.69 -3.15 3.14
CA ILE A 129 -5.28 -3.06 3.54
C ILE A 129 -5.03 -4.02 4.71
N GLY A 130 -3.79 -4.47 4.89
CA GLY A 130 -3.52 -5.39 5.99
C GLY A 130 -2.05 -5.65 6.31
N MET A 131 -1.81 -5.90 7.61
CA MET A 131 -0.57 -6.42 8.17
C MET A 131 -0.96 -7.58 9.09
N TYR A 132 -0.86 -8.82 8.61
CA TYR A 132 -1.46 -9.96 9.27
C TYR A 132 -0.72 -11.28 9.00
N LEU A 133 -1.08 -12.33 9.73
CA LEU A 133 -0.58 -13.68 9.50
C LEU A 133 -1.21 -14.28 8.25
N ARG A 134 -0.40 -14.52 7.25
CA ARG A 134 -0.80 -15.21 6.02
C ARG A 134 -0.57 -16.71 6.09
N ASP A 135 0.26 -17.15 7.03
CA ASP A 135 0.52 -18.56 7.33
C ASP A 135 0.89 -19.38 6.07
N ASN A 136 0.14 -20.42 5.76
CA ASN A 136 0.37 -21.29 4.61
C ASN A 136 -0.17 -20.76 3.27
N MET A 137 -0.65 -19.52 3.19
CA MET A 137 -1.10 -18.95 1.93
C MET A 137 0.02 -18.92 0.90
N GLY A 138 -0.33 -19.20 -0.35
CA GLY A 138 0.62 -19.26 -1.46
C GLY A 138 1.74 -20.28 -1.20
N SER A 139 2.96 -19.82 -1.14
CA SER A 139 4.15 -20.66 -0.89
C SER A 139 4.61 -20.66 0.58
N GLY A 140 3.67 -20.54 1.54
CA GLY A 140 4.01 -20.40 2.95
C GLY A 140 4.46 -18.97 3.28
N HIS A 141 3.50 -18.03 3.28
CA HIS A 141 3.82 -16.59 3.39
C HIS A 141 4.10 -16.13 4.82
N GLY A 142 3.73 -16.93 5.83
CA GLY A 142 3.97 -16.62 7.23
C GLY A 142 3.40 -15.25 7.66
N TRP A 143 4.14 -14.50 8.45
CA TRP A 143 3.79 -13.14 8.84
C TRP A 143 4.06 -12.14 7.71
N GLY A 144 3.07 -11.35 7.32
CA GLY A 144 3.20 -10.37 6.25
C GLY A 144 4.12 -9.20 6.61
N GLY A 145 3.91 -8.60 7.78
CA GLY A 145 4.71 -7.48 8.24
C GLY A 145 4.62 -7.23 9.74
N THR A 146 5.58 -6.48 10.25
CA THR A 146 5.70 -6.10 11.65
C THR A 146 6.10 -4.63 11.81
N ASN A 147 5.82 -4.06 12.99
CA ASN A 147 6.15 -2.67 13.33
C ASN A 147 5.68 -1.67 12.26
N SER A 148 4.50 -1.94 11.73
CA SER A 148 3.90 -1.17 10.63
C SER A 148 2.70 -0.37 11.11
N VAL A 149 2.41 0.73 10.44
CA VAL A 149 1.38 1.69 10.85
C VAL A 149 0.44 1.99 9.69
N PHE A 150 -0.86 1.92 9.95
CA PHE A 150 -1.91 2.56 9.17
C PHE A 150 -2.30 3.85 9.88
N TRP A 151 -2.03 4.99 9.26
CA TRP A 151 -2.29 6.31 9.81
C TRP A 151 -3.32 7.04 8.97
N ASN A 152 -4.46 7.41 9.57
CA ASN A 152 -5.51 8.17 8.90
C ASN A 152 -5.97 7.58 7.55
N CYS A 153 -5.98 6.24 7.44
CA CYS A 153 -6.42 5.54 6.23
C CYS A 153 -7.95 5.47 6.18
N ASP A 154 -8.53 5.60 5.00
CA ASP A 154 -9.98 5.47 4.77
C ASP A 154 -10.27 4.35 3.77
N VAL A 155 -10.77 3.23 4.26
CA VAL A 155 -11.20 2.10 3.45
C VAL A 155 -12.73 1.95 3.40
N GLN A 156 -13.46 2.99 3.79
CA GLN A 156 -14.92 3.07 3.75
C GLN A 156 -15.61 1.84 4.41
N ASP A 157 -16.42 1.10 3.66
CA ASP A 157 -17.10 -0.12 4.13
C ASP A 157 -16.22 -1.37 4.09
N GLY A 158 -14.95 -1.25 3.73
CA GLY A 158 -13.99 -2.34 3.74
C GLY A 158 -13.47 -2.67 5.13
N ALA A 159 -12.62 -3.69 5.18
CA ALA A 159 -11.93 -4.09 6.41
C ALA A 159 -10.44 -3.77 6.35
N ILE A 160 -9.88 -3.45 7.50
CA ILE A 160 -8.43 -3.43 7.74
C ILE A 160 -8.07 -4.69 8.53
N TYR A 161 -7.16 -5.50 7.99
CA TYR A 161 -6.64 -6.65 8.72
C TYR A 161 -5.36 -6.28 9.46
N LEU A 162 -5.39 -6.46 10.78
CA LEU A 162 -4.34 -6.00 11.66
C LEU A 162 -4.06 -7.02 12.77
N ASP A 163 -3.03 -7.82 12.58
CA ASP A 163 -2.61 -8.79 13.60
C ASP A 163 -1.44 -8.24 14.41
N LYS A 164 -1.46 -8.56 15.71
CA LYS A 164 -0.27 -8.42 16.56
C LYS A 164 0.68 -9.57 16.24
N VAL A 165 1.92 -9.23 15.95
CA VAL A 165 2.97 -10.24 15.72
C VAL A 165 3.63 -10.64 17.04
N PRO A 166 4.19 -11.86 17.16
CA PRO A 166 4.78 -12.35 18.42
C PRO A 166 5.89 -11.46 18.98
N THR A 167 6.69 -10.83 18.13
CA THR A 167 7.89 -10.06 18.52
C THR A 167 7.78 -8.57 18.21
N GLY A 168 6.57 -8.07 17.95
CA GLY A 168 6.37 -6.67 17.61
C GLY A 168 4.91 -6.27 17.62
N GLN A 169 4.60 -5.14 17.04
CA GLN A 169 3.26 -4.59 17.01
C GLN A 169 2.97 -3.96 15.64
N ASN A 170 1.72 -4.05 15.21
CA ASN A 170 1.18 -3.28 14.10
C ASN A 170 0.09 -2.33 14.62
N TYR A 171 -0.08 -1.19 13.99
CA TYR A 171 -0.92 -0.11 14.49
C TYR A 171 -1.92 0.36 13.42
N ALA A 172 -3.13 0.71 13.84
CA ALA A 172 -4.11 1.44 13.03
C ALA A 172 -4.62 2.61 13.86
N ILE A 173 -4.29 3.82 13.44
CA ILE A 173 -4.56 5.05 14.18
C ILE A 173 -5.42 5.98 13.32
N GLY A 174 -6.59 6.38 13.83
CA GLY A 174 -7.50 7.29 13.17
C GLY A 174 -8.09 6.79 11.85
N CYS A 175 -8.08 5.49 11.62
CA CYS A 175 -8.53 4.90 10.36
C CYS A 175 -10.06 4.78 10.30
N THR A 176 -10.61 5.00 9.10
CA THR A 176 -12.01 4.75 8.75
C THR A 176 -12.15 3.39 8.07
N ALA A 177 -12.95 2.52 8.65
CA ALA A 177 -13.23 1.18 8.14
C ALA A 177 -14.53 0.63 8.75
N LYS A 178 -15.23 -0.25 8.04
CA LYS A 178 -16.33 -1.00 8.65
C LYS A 178 -15.83 -1.84 9.82
N THR A 179 -14.70 -2.51 9.66
CA THR A 179 -14.05 -3.29 10.72
C THR A 179 -12.54 -3.17 10.65
N ILE A 180 -11.90 -3.06 11.82
CA ILE A 180 -10.47 -3.26 11.97
C ILE A 180 -10.30 -4.47 12.87
N ARG A 181 -9.71 -5.53 12.34
CA ARG A 181 -9.65 -6.80 13.06
C ARG A 181 -8.51 -7.69 12.57
N ARG A 182 -8.17 -8.70 13.35
CA ARG A 182 -7.28 -9.77 12.87
C ARG A 182 -7.88 -10.48 11.67
N TYR A 183 -7.02 -11.03 10.83
CA TYR A 183 -7.44 -11.72 9.62
C TYR A 183 -8.18 -13.02 9.93
N ARG A 184 -7.62 -13.88 10.80
CA ARG A 184 -8.19 -15.18 11.19
C ARG A 184 -8.85 -15.08 12.57
N ASN A 185 -10.15 -14.90 12.62
CA ASN A 185 -10.88 -14.76 13.86
C ASN A 185 -10.98 -16.06 14.70
N ASN A 186 -10.72 -17.21 14.09
CA ASN A 186 -10.84 -18.53 14.73
C ASN A 186 -9.54 -19.00 15.43
N MET A 187 -8.46 -18.25 15.34
CA MET A 187 -7.21 -18.56 16.03
C MET A 187 -7.12 -17.75 17.31
N SER A 188 -7.42 -18.36 18.46
CA SER A 188 -7.50 -17.67 19.75
C SER A 188 -6.14 -17.20 20.29
N GLU A 189 -5.05 -17.84 19.87
CA GLU A 189 -3.69 -17.50 20.29
C GLU A 189 -3.17 -16.17 19.73
N TYR A 190 -3.83 -15.62 18.70
CA TYR A 190 -3.43 -14.34 18.11
C TYR A 190 -4.42 -13.24 18.47
N THR A 191 -3.92 -12.03 18.62
CA THR A 191 -4.71 -10.85 18.95
C THR A 191 -4.66 -9.81 17.85
N ASN A 192 -5.57 -8.84 17.89
CA ASN A 192 -5.49 -7.66 17.03
C ASN A 192 -4.19 -6.88 17.32
N GLY A 193 -3.68 -6.21 16.31
CA GLY A 193 -2.75 -5.10 16.51
C GLY A 193 -3.38 -3.97 17.33
N TYR A 194 -2.62 -2.91 17.57
CA TYR A 194 -3.10 -1.76 18.30
C TYR A 194 -4.03 -0.90 17.46
N ILE A 195 -5.22 -0.62 17.97
CA ILE A 195 -6.26 0.15 17.26
C ILE A 195 -6.66 1.35 18.12
N GLU A 196 -6.61 2.54 17.53
CA GLU A 196 -7.03 3.77 18.21
C GLU A 196 -7.77 4.69 17.24
N GLY A 197 -8.83 5.35 17.74
CA GLY A 197 -9.55 6.37 17.00
C GLY A 197 -10.29 5.88 15.76
N GLN A 198 -10.66 4.60 15.68
CA GLN A 198 -11.43 4.08 14.55
C GLN A 198 -12.69 4.91 14.29
N ASN A 199 -12.89 5.32 13.02
CA ASN A 199 -14.02 6.12 12.54
C ASN A 199 -14.16 7.51 13.19
N ARG A 200 -13.09 8.00 13.83
CA ARG A 200 -13.02 9.36 14.35
C ARG A 200 -12.31 10.26 13.35
N LYS A 201 -12.96 11.34 12.95
CA LYS A 201 -12.37 12.34 12.06
C LYS A 201 -11.45 13.30 12.83
N GLY A 202 -10.55 13.95 12.10
CA GLY A 202 -9.72 15.04 12.65
C GLY A 202 -8.47 14.57 13.39
N LEU A 203 -7.92 13.41 13.02
CA LEU A 203 -6.64 12.96 13.56
C LEU A 203 -5.55 14.00 13.35
N GLN A 204 -4.82 14.30 14.41
CA GLN A 204 -3.64 15.18 14.37
C GLN A 204 -2.38 14.43 14.83
N PRO A 205 -1.26 14.59 14.14
CA PRO A 205 -1.11 15.30 12.86
C PRO A 205 -1.85 14.57 11.71
N ALA A 206 -2.32 15.31 10.72
CA ALA A 206 -3.05 14.74 9.59
C ALA A 206 -2.20 13.70 8.80
N SER A 207 -0.89 13.91 8.72
CA SER A 207 0.08 12.96 8.18
C SER A 207 1.21 12.73 9.19
N LEU A 208 1.46 11.49 9.53
CA LEU A 208 2.56 11.11 10.41
C LEU A 208 3.92 11.35 9.73
N TYR A 209 4.03 11.01 8.46
CA TYR A 209 5.25 11.18 7.68
C TYR A 209 5.67 12.65 7.58
N GLU A 210 4.73 13.53 7.22
CA GLU A 210 5.02 14.97 7.09
C GLU A 210 5.33 15.62 8.44
N ALA A 211 4.65 15.22 9.51
CA ALA A 211 4.98 15.68 10.85
C ALA A 211 6.39 15.27 11.29
N GLN A 212 6.81 14.05 10.98
CA GLN A 212 8.16 13.58 11.27
C GLN A 212 9.23 14.32 10.43
N ARG A 213 8.91 14.66 9.18
CA ARG A 213 9.79 15.48 8.34
C ARG A 213 9.96 16.89 8.92
N ALA A 214 8.85 17.51 9.28
CA ALA A 214 8.86 18.85 9.90
C ALA A 214 9.68 18.87 11.21
N ALA A 215 9.50 17.87 12.06
CA ALA A 215 10.25 17.74 13.31
C ALA A 215 11.76 17.58 13.09
N ARG A 216 12.19 17.11 11.92
CA ARG A 216 13.60 17.00 11.53
C ARG A 216 14.13 18.24 10.80
N GLY A 217 13.35 19.33 10.74
CA GLY A 217 13.74 20.56 10.03
C GLY A 217 13.70 20.44 8.50
N ILE A 218 13.09 19.39 7.97
CA ILE A 218 12.90 19.24 6.52
C ILE A 218 11.62 19.97 6.14
N SER A 219 11.73 21.02 5.31
CA SER A 219 10.57 21.80 4.88
C SER A 219 9.52 20.89 4.24
N THR A 220 8.31 20.97 4.76
CA THR A 220 7.15 20.33 4.13
C THR A 220 6.60 21.30 3.09
N GLY A 221 6.57 20.93 1.82
CA GLY A 221 5.69 21.61 0.89
C GLY A 221 4.27 21.57 1.45
N ILE A 222 3.52 22.67 1.36
CA ILE A 222 2.11 22.69 1.74
C ILE A 222 1.41 21.58 0.95
N MET A 223 0.97 20.54 1.65
CA MET A 223 0.14 19.51 1.07
C MET A 223 -1.27 20.08 0.95
N PRO A 224 -1.86 20.19 -0.24
CA PRO A 224 -3.28 20.44 -0.34
C PRO A 224 -4.01 19.33 0.42
N GLU A 225 -5.01 19.68 1.19
CA GLU A 225 -5.97 18.70 1.66
C GLU A 225 -6.45 17.91 0.43
N ALA A 226 -6.17 16.62 0.40
CA ALA A 226 -6.56 15.80 -0.74
C ALA A 226 -8.08 15.64 -0.72
N GLY A 227 -8.78 16.61 -1.29
CA GLY A 227 -10.19 16.52 -1.58
C GLY A 227 -10.43 15.33 -2.50
N ARG A 228 -11.55 14.65 -2.30
CA ARG A 228 -12.00 13.55 -3.19
C ARG A 228 -12.20 14.01 -4.65
N GLU A 229 -12.10 15.30 -4.94
CA GLU A 229 -12.50 15.94 -6.20
C GLU A 229 -11.37 16.07 -7.22
N ASP A 230 -10.10 15.88 -6.84
CA ASP A 230 -8.95 16.11 -7.72
C ASP A 230 -8.37 14.82 -8.34
N ILE A 231 -9.20 13.80 -8.55
CA ILE A 231 -8.75 12.67 -9.35
C ILE A 231 -8.87 13.07 -10.82
N PRO A 232 -7.77 13.21 -11.56
CA PRO A 232 -7.88 13.44 -12.99
C PRO A 232 -8.72 12.31 -13.58
N HIS A 233 -9.81 12.64 -14.25
CA HIS A 233 -10.50 11.69 -15.09
C HIS A 233 -9.51 11.25 -16.17
N ILE A 234 -8.88 10.11 -15.95
CA ILE A 234 -7.95 9.55 -16.94
C ILE A 234 -8.80 9.05 -18.08
N VAL A 235 -8.90 9.85 -19.13
CA VAL A 235 -9.37 9.37 -20.42
C VAL A 235 -8.29 8.42 -20.94
N VAL A 236 -8.55 7.14 -20.86
CA VAL A 236 -7.67 6.12 -21.44
C VAL A 236 -7.90 6.17 -22.95
N GLU A 237 -7.16 7.02 -23.65
CA GLU A 237 -7.00 6.84 -25.09
C GLU A 237 -6.16 5.57 -25.30
N THR A 238 -6.79 4.53 -25.78
CA THR A 238 -6.12 3.30 -26.19
C THR A 238 -5.38 3.52 -27.50
N ASN A 239 -4.26 4.22 -27.45
CA ASN A 239 -3.32 4.24 -28.56
C ASN A 239 -2.63 2.87 -28.63
N ARG A 240 -3.17 1.97 -29.44
CA ARG A 240 -2.49 0.74 -29.85
C ARG A 240 -1.25 1.14 -30.65
N VAL A 241 -0.07 1.07 -30.06
CA VAL A 241 1.17 1.11 -30.81
C VAL A 241 1.22 -0.17 -31.65
N ARG A 242 0.93 -0.06 -32.95
CA ARG A 242 1.22 -1.13 -33.90
C ARG A 242 2.72 -1.08 -34.19
N VAL A 243 3.45 -2.05 -33.66
CA VAL A 243 4.80 -2.34 -34.12
C VAL A 243 4.63 -2.98 -35.51
N LYS A 244 5.02 -2.28 -36.55
CA LYS A 244 5.16 -2.89 -37.89
C LYS A 244 6.41 -3.77 -37.85
N SER A 245 6.22 -5.06 -38.16
CA SER A 245 7.26 -6.02 -38.44
C SER A 245 8.07 -5.63 -39.67
#